data_0a9beb1a6273e61c6337d151f067d32c
#
_entry.id   0a9beb1a6273e61c6337d151f067d32c
#
_cell.length_a   1.000
_cell.length_b   1.000
_cell.length_c   1.000
_cell.angle_alpha   90.00
_cell.angle_beta   90.00
_cell.angle_gamma   90.00
#
_symmetry.space_group_name_H-M   'P 1'
#
loop_
_entity.id
_entity.type
_entity.pdbx_description
1 polymer ?
#
loop_
_entity_poly.entity_id
_entity_poly.type
_entity_poly.pdbx_seq_one_letter_code
_entity_poly.pdbx_strand_id
1 'polypeptide(L)'
;MNSQNNNENNNNTDTADKETKHYDNIYSNSNKQPSQTGESAASDDEKGNVQYADRSIRDDINDYKFVKSYKSHGHHKHHHHHHSNKENADDVLLVQSSRPAKGSSNKIKKKSLSTGNEKYLQEYDELVKSNHPAMGSKEQKKAIRENQKIKKRRFKKWQRVILTIISTILALVLVVSGLLVCFIYNGSKELLDNTNIISAPSNVVVQNGGQYVVYNGQTYEFNKNMTSILCMGIDKSSFDGASDIKGENGQADVLILVAMDTSTGETKLINISRDTMTDVAVYSASGYYVETVKEQICLSYAYGDGKESSCANTVTAVERLFYNIPINSYFALDLDGISALNDAVGGVDVVSPETIGDFKEGESYHLEGQNAETFVRSRDMESIDANSKRMQRQQVYLDSFMNTVLAQTKNDITTPVSLFNASAPYSCTNLNPSKICYLSQNMLSHNGMNMTMVSVPGELKKGEVYTEFYVNEDELYKLILDTYYKPYNG
;
A
#
# COMPACT_ATOMS: atom_id res chain seq x y z
N MET A 1 84.34 -20.70 -5.04
CA MET A 1 84.38 -21.73 -4.02
C MET A 1 83.00 -22.18 -3.78
N ASN A 2 82.67 -23.27 -4.42
CA ASN A 2 82.09 -24.50 -3.86
C ASN A 2 80.80 -24.34 -3.12
N SER A 3 79.80 -25.04 -3.37
CA SER A 3 79.45 -26.28 -4.10
C SER A 3 78.19 -26.86 -3.39
N GLN A 4 77.38 -27.44 -4.24
CA GLN A 4 76.67 -28.70 -4.03
C GLN A 4 75.37 -28.67 -3.13
N ASN A 5 74.28 -29.02 -3.72
CA ASN A 5 73.65 -30.33 -4.07
C ASN A 5 72.65 -30.73 -2.98
N ASN A 6 71.52 -31.14 -3.24
CA ASN A 6 70.85 -32.23 -3.94
C ASN A 6 69.32 -32.21 -3.55
N ASN A 7 68.46 -32.45 -4.52
CA ASN A 7 67.63 -33.64 -4.72
C ASN A 7 66.65 -34.01 -3.57
N GLU A 8 65.38 -34.03 -3.85
CA GLU A 8 64.54 -35.18 -4.22
C GLU A 8 63.04 -34.73 -4.16
N ASN A 9 62.41 -34.81 -5.25
CA ASN A 9 61.56 -35.87 -5.79
C ASN A 9 60.06 -35.80 -5.34
N ASN A 10 59.26 -35.47 -6.36
CA ASN A 10 58.15 -36.28 -6.90
C ASN A 10 56.88 -36.53 -6.10
N ASN A 11 55.82 -36.29 -6.88
CA ASN A 11 54.51 -36.91 -6.88
C ASN A 11 53.39 -36.11 -6.18
N ASN A 12 52.67 -35.33 -6.99
CA ASN A 12 51.21 -35.45 -7.09
C ASN A 12 50.68 -34.50 -8.16
N THR A 13 50.84 -34.93 -9.40
CA THR A 13 50.04 -34.43 -10.53
C THR A 13 49.36 -35.65 -11.11
N ASP A 14 48.14 -35.97 -10.67
CA ASP A 14 47.21 -36.86 -11.38
C ASP A 14 45.88 -36.97 -10.59
N THR A 15 45.11 -35.89 -10.56
CA THR A 15 43.67 -35.99 -10.21
C THR A 15 42.82 -34.83 -10.75
N ALA A 16 43.40 -33.87 -11.49
CA ALA A 16 42.65 -32.73 -12.03
C ALA A 16 42.10 -32.91 -13.47
N ASP A 17 42.48 -34.02 -14.15
CA ASP A 17 42.17 -34.17 -15.59
C ASP A 17 41.03 -35.14 -15.91
N LYS A 18 40.25 -35.58 -14.94
CA LYS A 18 39.14 -36.49 -15.20
C LYS A 18 37.74 -35.87 -15.06
N GLU A 19 37.59 -34.67 -14.49
CA GLU A 19 36.26 -34.01 -14.38
C GLU A 19 35.95 -33.04 -15.51
N THR A 20 36.93 -32.58 -16.28
CA THR A 20 36.71 -31.64 -17.40
C THR A 20 36.20 -32.28 -18.69
N LYS A 21 36.14 -33.60 -18.77
CA LYS A 21 35.66 -34.31 -20.00
C LYS A 21 34.22 -34.72 -20.00
N HIS A 22 33.45 -34.40 -18.95
CA HIS A 22 32.03 -34.81 -18.84
C HIS A 22 31.03 -33.69 -19.17
N TYR A 23 31.49 -32.45 -19.34
CA TYR A 23 30.63 -31.28 -19.57
C TYR A 23 30.50 -30.86 -21.04
N ASP A 24 31.39 -31.32 -21.95
CA ASP A 24 31.34 -30.92 -23.37
C ASP A 24 30.31 -31.66 -24.21
N ASN A 25 29.51 -32.56 -23.64
CA ASN A 25 28.53 -33.39 -24.38
C ASN A 25 27.08 -33.01 -24.24
N ILE A 26 26.77 -31.91 -23.53
CA ILE A 26 25.34 -31.50 -23.32
C ILE A 26 24.92 -30.37 -24.27
N TYR A 27 25.83 -29.67 -24.93
CA TYR A 27 25.52 -28.53 -25.80
C TYR A 27 25.60 -28.78 -27.32
N SER A 28 25.81 -30.00 -27.79
CA SER A 28 25.99 -30.27 -29.23
C SER A 28 24.81 -30.95 -29.94
N ASN A 29 23.59 -31.02 -29.36
CA ASN A 29 22.49 -31.79 -29.96
C ASN A 29 21.15 -31.03 -30.10
N SER A 30 21.16 -29.73 -30.35
CA SER A 30 19.92 -28.99 -30.69
C SER A 30 19.99 -28.17 -31.96
N ASN A 31 20.49 -28.78 -33.06
CA ASN A 31 20.34 -28.23 -34.41
C ASN A 31 20.14 -29.37 -35.42
N LYS A 32 18.91 -29.91 -35.49
CA LYS A 32 18.41 -30.59 -36.67
C LYS A 32 16.94 -30.27 -36.89
N GLN A 33 16.69 -29.40 -37.85
CA GLN A 33 15.37 -29.26 -38.51
C GLN A 33 14.94 -30.57 -39.17
N PRO A 34 13.64 -30.95 -39.14
CA PRO A 34 13.11 -31.97 -40.00
C PRO A 34 12.60 -31.33 -41.30
N SER A 35 13.11 -31.86 -42.40
CA SER A 35 12.69 -31.66 -43.79
C SER A 35 11.32 -32.25 -44.05
N GLN A 36 10.54 -31.54 -44.89
CA GLN A 36 9.27 -31.95 -45.49
C GLN A 36 9.44 -33.11 -46.50
N THR A 37 8.51 -34.06 -46.47
CA THR A 37 7.89 -34.84 -47.60
C THR A 37 6.75 -35.61 -46.93
N GLY A 38 5.49 -35.63 -47.33
CA GLY A 38 4.85 -35.63 -48.59
C GLY A 38 3.80 -36.74 -48.58
N GLU A 39 2.51 -36.38 -48.83
CA GLU A 39 1.44 -37.22 -49.45
C GLU A 39 0.67 -38.25 -48.64
N SER A 40 -0.60 -37.90 -48.44
CA SER A 40 -1.88 -38.47 -48.91
C SER A 40 -2.39 -39.77 -48.26
N ALA A 41 -3.57 -39.73 -47.73
CA ALA A 41 -4.80 -40.38 -48.24
C ALA A 41 -5.92 -40.34 -47.15
N ALA A 42 -7.10 -40.11 -47.68
CA ALA A 42 -8.41 -39.98 -47.06
C ALA A 42 -8.91 -41.21 -46.30
N SER A 43 -9.80 -41.01 -45.31
CA SER A 43 -11.19 -41.50 -45.31
C SER A 43 -11.87 -41.24 -43.96
N ASP A 44 -12.97 -40.51 -44.06
CA ASP A 44 -14.34 -40.69 -43.52
C ASP A 44 -14.61 -40.95 -42.05
N ASP A 45 -15.48 -40.02 -41.58
CA ASP A 45 -16.63 -40.20 -40.70
C ASP A 45 -16.39 -40.55 -39.21
N GLU A 46 -16.66 -39.52 -38.37
CA GLU A 46 -17.79 -39.60 -37.44
C GLU A 46 -18.04 -38.24 -36.76
N LYS A 47 -19.28 -37.76 -36.95
CA LYS A 47 -19.83 -36.60 -36.29
C LYS A 47 -20.07 -36.89 -34.82
N GLY A 48 -19.34 -36.27 -33.94
CA GLY A 48 -19.61 -36.18 -32.51
C GLY A 48 -19.90 -34.74 -32.12
N ASN A 49 -21.18 -34.40 -32.00
CA ASN A 49 -21.72 -33.16 -31.53
C ASN A 49 -21.33 -32.98 -30.04
N VAL A 50 -20.42 -32.07 -29.72
CA VAL A 50 -20.22 -31.59 -28.36
C VAL A 50 -20.82 -30.19 -28.27
N GLN A 51 -22.01 -30.11 -27.70
CA GLN A 51 -22.64 -28.88 -27.27
C GLN A 51 -21.77 -28.25 -26.18
N TYR A 52 -21.23 -27.08 -26.47
CA TYR A 52 -20.74 -26.18 -25.45
C TYR A 52 -21.92 -25.63 -24.67
N ALA A 53 -22.08 -26.08 -23.42
CA ALA A 53 -23.00 -25.49 -22.49
C ALA A 53 -22.36 -24.18 -21.99
N ASP A 54 -22.87 -23.09 -22.52
CA ASP A 54 -22.70 -21.73 -21.98
C ASP A 54 -23.36 -21.70 -20.60
N ARG A 55 -22.58 -21.81 -19.54
CA ARG A 55 -23.00 -21.50 -18.16
C ARG A 55 -22.48 -20.12 -17.81
N SER A 56 -23.34 -19.14 -18.02
CA SER A 56 -23.22 -17.81 -17.49
C SER A 56 -23.06 -17.89 -15.96
N ILE A 57 -21.87 -17.49 -15.48
CA ILE A 57 -21.59 -17.18 -14.08
C ILE A 57 -22.27 -15.85 -13.78
N ARG A 58 -23.56 -15.88 -13.44
CA ARG A 58 -24.33 -14.70 -13.03
C ARG A 58 -25.34 -14.95 -11.92
N ASP A 59 -25.18 -15.97 -11.09
CA ASP A 59 -26.18 -16.25 -10.03
C ASP A 59 -25.63 -16.58 -8.64
N ASP A 60 -24.39 -16.20 -8.27
CA ASP A 60 -23.88 -16.46 -6.92
C ASP A 60 -23.49 -15.20 -6.10
N ILE A 61 -24.11 -14.03 -6.39
CA ILE A 61 -23.95 -12.83 -5.55
C ILE A 61 -25.31 -12.38 -5.04
N ASN A 62 -26.02 -13.20 -4.28
CA ASN A 62 -27.26 -12.75 -3.61
C ASN A 62 -27.63 -13.51 -2.33
N ASP A 63 -26.68 -14.01 -1.54
CA ASP A 63 -27.00 -14.67 -0.28
C ASP A 63 -26.26 -14.11 0.96
N TYR A 64 -26.24 -12.76 1.08
CA TYR A 64 -26.02 -12.10 2.37
C TYR A 64 -27.02 -10.97 2.56
N LYS A 65 -28.31 -11.32 2.63
CA LYS A 65 -29.30 -10.41 3.20
C LYS A 65 -29.49 -10.72 4.68
N PHE A 66 -28.99 -9.82 5.49
CA PHE A 66 -29.25 -9.73 6.91
C PHE A 66 -30.77 -9.53 7.12
N VAL A 67 -31.44 -10.57 7.63
CA VAL A 67 -32.86 -10.51 7.98
C VAL A 67 -32.99 -9.79 9.30
N LYS A 68 -33.42 -8.52 9.29
CA LYS A 68 -34.02 -7.89 10.46
C LYS A 68 -35.52 -8.18 10.44
N SER A 69 -35.92 -9.13 11.27
CA SER A 69 -37.31 -9.39 11.59
C SER A 69 -37.89 -8.27 12.47
N TYR A 70 -38.83 -7.50 11.94
CA TYR A 70 -39.78 -6.78 12.75
C TYR A 70 -41.17 -7.36 12.47
N LYS A 71 -41.73 -8.01 13.47
CA LYS A 71 -43.14 -8.40 13.53
C LYS A 71 -44.00 -7.14 13.69
N SER A 72 -44.88 -6.88 12.76
CA SER A 72 -46.08 -6.05 12.95
C SER A 72 -47.30 -6.83 12.44
N HIS A 73 -48.22 -7.07 13.35
CA HIS A 73 -49.56 -7.56 13.08
C HIS A 73 -50.34 -6.37 12.49
N GLY A 74 -51.02 -6.44 11.48
CA GLY A 74 -52.10 -7.17 10.88
C GLY A 74 -53.32 -6.27 10.78
N HIS A 75 -53.91 -6.30 9.61
CA HIS A 75 -55.34 -6.18 9.23
C HIS A 75 -55.85 -4.88 8.62
N HIS A 76 -56.17 -5.01 7.44
CA HIS A 76 -57.35 -4.98 6.58
C HIS A 76 -57.46 -3.85 5.57
N LYS A 77 -57.73 -4.30 4.34
CA LYS A 77 -58.14 -3.64 3.10
C LYS A 77 -59.32 -2.67 3.27
N HIS A 78 -59.33 -1.59 2.51
CA HIS A 78 -60.32 -1.40 1.43
C HIS A 78 -59.99 -0.19 0.54
N HIS A 79 -60.40 -0.32 -0.71
CA HIS A 79 -60.31 0.55 -1.87
C HIS A 79 -61.08 1.88 -1.72
N HIS A 80 -60.65 2.91 -2.39
CA HIS A 80 -61.23 3.69 -3.50
C HIS A 80 -60.90 5.18 -3.50
N HIS A 81 -60.37 5.60 -4.63
CA HIS A 81 -60.59 6.79 -5.47
C HIS A 81 -60.62 8.23 -4.90
N HIS A 82 -59.71 8.98 -5.56
CA HIS A 82 -59.79 10.35 -6.09
C HIS A 82 -60.35 11.53 -5.21
N HIS A 83 -59.56 12.48 -5.00
CA HIS A 83 -59.48 13.78 -5.67
C HIS A 83 -58.59 14.75 -4.87
N SER A 84 -57.86 15.54 -5.68
CA SER A 84 -57.13 16.74 -5.31
C SER A 84 -57.86 17.66 -4.34
N ASN A 85 -57.13 18.20 -3.35
CA ASN A 85 -56.92 19.65 -3.27
C ASN A 85 -55.96 19.99 -2.13
N LYS A 86 -55.15 20.98 -2.41
CA LYS A 86 -54.27 21.73 -1.52
C LYS A 86 -55.07 22.31 -0.34
N GLU A 87 -54.45 22.34 0.83
CA GLU A 87 -54.18 23.57 1.58
C GLU A 87 -53.81 23.29 3.04
N ASN A 88 -52.65 23.87 3.43
CA ASN A 88 -52.29 24.49 4.70
C ASN A 88 -52.26 23.64 5.99
N ALA A 89 -51.07 23.29 6.42
CA ALA A 89 -50.20 24.01 7.36
C ALA A 89 -50.80 24.34 8.74
N ASP A 90 -50.05 23.87 9.73
CA ASP A 90 -49.86 24.43 11.07
C ASP A 90 -51.02 24.32 12.09
N ASP A 91 -50.71 23.47 13.10
CA ASP A 91 -50.66 23.98 14.47
C ASP A 91 -50.16 22.89 15.43
N VAL A 92 -48.88 22.96 15.73
CA VAL A 92 -48.26 22.27 16.90
C VAL A 92 -48.37 23.21 18.09
N LEU A 93 -49.31 22.94 18.96
CA LEU A 93 -49.44 23.67 20.23
C LEU A 93 -48.37 23.22 21.22
N LEU A 94 -47.33 24.02 21.33
CA LEU A 94 -46.36 24.02 22.43
C LEU A 94 -46.97 24.63 23.67
N VAL A 95 -47.29 23.81 24.66
CA VAL A 95 -47.63 24.30 25.98
C VAL A 95 -46.38 24.61 26.77
N GLN A 96 -45.97 25.86 26.77
CA GLN A 96 -44.99 26.41 27.72
C GLN A 96 -45.65 26.72 29.05
N SER A 97 -45.20 26.09 30.13
CA SER A 97 -45.57 26.46 31.49
C SER A 97 -44.81 27.74 31.89
N SER A 98 -45.46 28.88 31.93
CA SER A 98 -44.95 30.10 32.53
C SER A 98 -45.48 30.26 33.95
N ARG A 99 -44.58 30.61 34.89
CA ARG A 99 -44.88 31.00 36.27
C ARG A 99 -45.68 32.30 36.28
N PRO A 100 -46.61 32.52 37.20
CA PRO A 100 -47.35 33.77 37.26
C PRO A 100 -46.53 34.89 37.91
N ALA A 101 -46.31 35.97 37.16
CA ALA A 101 -45.92 37.26 37.73
C ALA A 101 -47.19 38.06 38.11
N LYS A 102 -47.12 38.75 39.25
CA LYS A 102 -48.15 39.58 39.80
C LYS A 102 -48.44 40.80 38.90
N GLY A 103 -49.71 40.98 38.60
CA GLY A 103 -50.32 42.28 38.41
C GLY A 103 -50.30 42.88 37.00
N SER A 104 -51.36 42.73 36.25
CA SER A 104 -52.01 43.81 35.46
C SER A 104 -53.29 43.29 34.82
N SER A 105 -54.36 43.97 35.10
CA SER A 105 -55.67 43.73 34.52
C SER A 105 -55.76 44.24 33.10
N ASN A 106 -55.90 43.33 32.12
CA ASN A 106 -56.34 43.72 30.80
C ASN A 106 -57.51 42.83 30.36
N LYS A 107 -58.68 43.47 30.14
CA LYS A 107 -59.91 42.90 29.60
C LYS A 107 -59.61 42.32 28.18
N ILE A 108 -59.66 41.01 28.06
CA ILE A 108 -59.72 40.35 26.75
C ILE A 108 -61.18 40.21 26.34
N LYS A 109 -61.56 40.84 25.22
CA LYS A 109 -62.86 40.70 24.56
C LYS A 109 -63.08 39.27 24.09
N LYS A 110 -64.07 38.60 24.65
CA LYS A 110 -64.58 37.32 24.16
C LYS A 110 -65.13 37.45 22.75
N LYS A 111 -64.51 36.81 21.79
CA LYS A 111 -65.09 36.59 20.47
C LYS A 111 -65.96 35.32 20.56
N SER A 112 -67.27 35.38 20.24
CA SER A 112 -68.17 34.25 20.30
C SER A 112 -67.77 33.14 19.32
N LEU A 113 -67.41 31.94 19.83
CA LEU A 113 -67.35 30.71 19.06
C LEU A 113 -68.72 30.02 19.06
N SER A 114 -69.05 29.42 17.91
CA SER A 114 -70.31 28.81 17.59
C SER A 114 -70.73 27.67 18.54
N THR A 115 -72.06 27.53 18.79
CA THR A 115 -72.77 26.69 19.75
C THR A 115 -72.55 25.17 19.67
N GLY A 116 -71.67 24.66 18.82
CA GLY A 116 -71.37 23.21 18.69
C GLY A 116 -70.25 22.68 19.58
N ASN A 117 -69.34 23.56 20.02
CA ASN A 117 -68.15 23.13 20.77
C ASN A 117 -68.32 23.21 22.29
N GLU A 118 -69.34 23.89 22.80
CA GLU A 118 -69.50 24.01 24.25
C GLU A 118 -69.95 22.71 24.93
N LYS A 119 -70.64 21.82 24.20
CA LYS A 119 -71.04 20.52 24.74
C LYS A 119 -69.86 19.58 24.88
N TYR A 120 -68.96 19.60 23.93
CA TYR A 120 -67.67 18.80 24.00
C TYR A 120 -66.70 19.36 25.03
N LEU A 121 -66.69 20.66 25.24
CA LEU A 121 -65.85 21.27 26.27
C LEU A 121 -66.42 21.01 27.68
N GLN A 122 -67.72 20.98 27.86
CA GLN A 122 -68.35 20.61 29.14
C GLN A 122 -68.14 19.10 29.43
N GLU A 123 -68.33 18.24 28.45
CA GLU A 123 -68.11 16.80 28.60
C GLU A 123 -66.65 16.46 28.85
N TYR A 124 -65.71 17.18 28.21
CA TYR A 124 -64.30 17.07 28.49
C TYR A 124 -63.88 17.59 29.88
N ASP A 125 -64.43 18.72 30.32
CA ASP A 125 -64.21 19.26 31.66
C ASP A 125 -64.84 18.39 32.75
N GLU A 126 -65.97 17.72 32.49
CA GLU A 126 -66.53 16.73 33.42
C GLU A 126 -65.69 15.43 33.46
N LEU A 127 -65.17 14.97 32.31
CA LEU A 127 -64.30 13.83 32.24
C LEU A 127 -62.96 14.11 32.91
N VAL A 128 -62.44 15.33 32.78
CA VAL A 128 -61.24 15.76 33.46
C VAL A 128 -61.45 15.95 34.96
N LYS A 129 -62.61 16.43 35.38
CA LYS A 129 -62.98 16.55 36.80
C LYS A 129 -63.31 15.21 37.46
N SER A 130 -63.89 14.26 36.71
CA SER A 130 -64.18 12.92 37.23
C SER A 130 -62.91 12.02 37.37
N ASN A 131 -61.92 12.26 36.52
CA ASN A 131 -60.63 11.50 36.54
C ASN A 131 -59.53 12.13 37.37
N HIS A 132 -59.76 13.35 37.95
CA HIS A 132 -58.80 13.98 38.84
C HIS A 132 -59.41 14.20 40.23
N PRO A 133 -58.93 13.48 41.24
CA PRO A 133 -59.33 13.77 42.60
C PRO A 133 -58.92 15.19 42.96
N ALA A 134 -59.76 15.86 43.77
CA ALA A 134 -59.62 17.28 44.14
C ALA A 134 -58.18 17.63 44.52
N MET A 135 -57.69 18.77 43.97
CA MET A 135 -56.30 19.23 44.14
C MET A 135 -56.04 19.46 45.63
N GLY A 136 -55.37 18.52 46.27
CA GLY A 136 -55.01 18.58 47.70
C GLY A 136 -55.29 17.32 48.48
N SER A 137 -56.00 16.30 47.92
CA SER A 137 -56.28 15.06 48.66
C SER A 137 -55.00 14.29 49.02
N LYS A 138 -54.95 13.61 50.16
CA LYS A 138 -53.84 12.81 50.61
C LYS A 138 -53.43 11.76 49.57
N GLU A 139 -54.38 11.22 48.82
CA GLU A 139 -54.20 10.23 47.76
C GLU A 139 -53.49 10.80 46.53
N GLN A 140 -53.84 12.01 46.12
CA GLN A 140 -53.17 12.71 44.99
C GLN A 140 -51.67 13.02 45.33
N LYS A 141 -51.41 13.46 46.56
CA LYS A 141 -50.05 13.69 47.01
C LYS A 141 -49.24 12.38 47.05
N LYS A 142 -49.89 11.25 47.39
CA LYS A 142 -49.26 9.92 47.37
C LYS A 142 -48.96 9.47 45.94
N ALA A 143 -49.92 9.61 45.01
CA ALA A 143 -49.75 9.28 43.59
C ALA A 143 -48.62 10.13 42.92
N ILE A 144 -48.54 11.43 43.21
CA ILE A 144 -47.47 12.31 42.71
C ILE A 144 -46.09 11.85 43.23
N ARG A 145 -46.01 11.50 44.53
CA ARG A 145 -44.77 11.01 45.11
C ARG A 145 -44.35 9.66 44.51
N GLU A 146 -45.26 8.76 44.24
CA GLU A 146 -44.97 7.47 43.59
C GLU A 146 -44.54 7.66 42.13
N ASN A 147 -45.20 8.51 41.36
CA ASN A 147 -44.79 8.85 40.01
C ASN A 147 -43.38 9.50 39.97
N GLN A 148 -43.11 10.41 40.92
CA GLN A 148 -41.73 10.98 41.04
C GLN A 148 -40.69 9.92 41.39
N LYS A 149 -41.01 8.96 42.26
CA LYS A 149 -40.13 7.83 42.58
C LYS A 149 -39.88 6.93 41.35
N ILE A 150 -40.92 6.64 40.56
CA ILE A 150 -40.84 5.84 39.32
C ILE A 150 -39.98 6.58 38.27
N LYS A 151 -40.22 7.88 38.05
CA LYS A 151 -39.44 8.73 37.15
C LYS A 151 -37.94 8.76 37.57
N LYS A 152 -37.65 8.94 38.88
CA LYS A 152 -36.27 8.90 39.41
C LYS A 152 -35.62 7.53 39.23
N ARG A 153 -36.39 6.43 39.40
CA ARG A 153 -35.84 5.05 39.19
C ARG A 153 -35.60 4.79 37.71
N ARG A 154 -36.45 5.23 36.79
CA ARG A 154 -36.27 5.13 35.34
C ARG A 154 -35.05 5.95 34.89
N PHE A 155 -34.93 7.18 35.37
CA PHE A 155 -33.78 8.06 35.08
C PHE A 155 -32.46 7.47 35.54
N LYS A 156 -32.39 6.91 36.79
CA LYS A 156 -31.19 6.23 37.27
C LYS A 156 -30.85 4.95 36.48
N LYS A 157 -31.89 4.20 36.03
CA LYS A 157 -31.62 3.05 35.14
C LYS A 157 -31.08 3.50 33.81
N TRP A 158 -31.65 4.53 33.20
CA TRP A 158 -31.20 5.07 31.93
C TRP A 158 -29.78 5.66 32.01
N GLN A 159 -29.46 6.37 33.10
CA GLN A 159 -28.08 6.83 33.38
C GLN A 159 -27.09 5.65 33.45
N ARG A 160 -27.45 4.53 34.11
CA ARG A 160 -26.56 3.35 34.14
C ARG A 160 -26.37 2.75 32.75
N VAL A 161 -27.45 2.65 31.96
CA VAL A 161 -27.33 2.14 30.58
C VAL A 161 -26.42 3.05 29.73
N ILE A 162 -26.56 4.36 29.82
CA ILE A 162 -25.68 5.27 29.10
C ILE A 162 -24.24 5.13 29.58
N LEU A 163 -24.00 5.07 30.89
CA LEU A 163 -22.66 4.89 31.45
C LEU A 163 -22.02 3.58 31.00
N THR A 164 -22.78 2.49 30.93
CA THR A 164 -22.27 1.21 30.40
C THR A 164 -21.92 1.31 28.92
N ILE A 165 -22.76 1.97 28.09
CA ILE A 165 -22.48 2.17 26.67
C ILE A 165 -21.22 3.02 26.48
N ILE A 166 -21.08 4.12 27.22
CA ILE A 166 -19.89 4.98 27.15
C ILE A 166 -18.65 4.21 27.59
N SER A 167 -18.74 3.43 28.68
CA SER A 167 -17.65 2.59 29.16
C SER A 167 -17.23 1.53 28.15
N THR A 168 -18.19 0.88 27.47
CA THR A 168 -17.87 -0.10 26.43
C THR A 168 -17.23 0.53 25.19
N ILE A 169 -17.72 1.70 24.77
CA ILE A 169 -17.10 2.45 23.67
C ILE A 169 -15.67 2.87 24.05
N LEU A 170 -15.47 3.40 25.25
CA LEU A 170 -14.15 3.80 25.73
C LEU A 170 -13.18 2.60 25.81
N ALA A 171 -13.67 1.46 26.31
CA ALA A 171 -12.86 0.23 26.33
C ALA A 171 -12.49 -0.24 24.92
N LEU A 172 -13.42 -0.18 23.96
CA LEU A 172 -13.17 -0.50 22.57
C LEU A 172 -12.09 0.43 21.96
N VAL A 173 -12.21 1.74 22.18
CA VAL A 173 -11.22 2.73 21.73
C VAL A 173 -9.84 2.44 22.31
N LEU A 174 -9.75 2.09 23.61
CA LEU A 174 -8.48 1.72 24.23
C LEU A 174 -7.87 0.44 23.64
N VAL A 175 -8.69 -0.56 23.33
CA VAL A 175 -8.21 -1.78 22.66
C VAL A 175 -7.70 -1.48 21.26
N VAL A 176 -8.45 -0.73 20.46
CA VAL A 176 -8.05 -0.36 19.08
C VAL A 176 -6.78 0.48 19.09
N SER A 177 -6.67 1.48 19.99
CA SER A 177 -5.46 2.29 20.10
C SER A 177 -4.25 1.46 20.58
N GLY A 178 -4.46 0.52 21.51
CA GLY A 178 -3.40 -0.40 21.94
C GLY A 178 -2.91 -1.31 20.80
N LEU A 179 -3.81 -1.83 19.98
CA LEU A 179 -3.45 -2.60 18.80
C LEU A 179 -2.65 -1.75 17.79
N LEU A 180 -3.09 -0.51 17.53
CA LEU A 180 -2.39 0.39 16.61
C LEU A 180 -0.96 0.68 17.10
N VAL A 181 -0.78 0.96 18.39
CA VAL A 181 0.56 1.17 18.98
C VAL A 181 1.42 -0.10 18.84
N CYS A 182 0.83 -1.28 19.04
CA CYS A 182 1.53 -2.55 18.84
C CYS A 182 1.98 -2.73 17.38
N PHE A 183 1.13 -2.43 16.41
CA PHE A 183 1.49 -2.49 14.99
C PHE A 183 2.62 -1.51 14.66
N ILE A 184 2.53 -0.26 15.10
CA ILE A 184 3.57 0.76 14.87
C ILE A 184 4.90 0.31 15.50
N TYR A 185 4.87 -0.20 16.73
CA TYR A 185 6.07 -0.70 17.42
C TYR A 185 6.72 -1.87 16.70
N ASN A 186 5.93 -2.88 16.29
CA ASN A 186 6.45 -4.03 15.54
C ASN A 186 6.99 -3.60 14.17
N GLY A 187 6.27 -2.73 13.47
CA GLY A 187 6.73 -2.19 12.19
C GLY A 187 8.03 -1.42 12.29
N SER A 188 8.20 -0.60 13.34
CA SER A 188 9.46 0.12 13.57
C SER A 188 10.61 -0.84 13.85
N LYS A 189 10.38 -1.86 14.66
CA LYS A 189 11.40 -2.87 14.96
C LYS A 189 11.89 -3.61 13.72
N GLU A 190 10.97 -4.00 12.83
CA GLU A 190 11.32 -4.71 11.59
C GLU A 190 11.99 -3.79 10.56
N LEU A 191 11.57 -2.53 10.46
CA LEU A 191 12.11 -1.57 9.48
C LEU A 191 13.40 -0.90 9.93
N LEU A 192 13.71 -0.88 11.22
CA LEU A 192 14.96 -0.33 11.77
C LEU A 192 15.93 -1.42 12.22
N ASP A 193 15.74 -2.67 11.77
CA ASP A 193 16.71 -3.74 11.98
C ASP A 193 17.90 -3.57 11.02
N ASN A 194 18.93 -2.91 11.53
CA ASN A 194 20.16 -2.61 10.80
C ASN A 194 21.32 -3.47 11.35
N THR A 195 21.13 -4.80 11.31
CA THR A 195 22.10 -5.77 11.88
C THR A 195 23.15 -6.24 10.90
N ASN A 196 23.08 -5.84 9.62
CA ASN A 196 24.09 -6.20 8.62
C ASN A 196 25.48 -5.69 8.99
N ILE A 197 26.49 -6.46 8.65
CA ILE A 197 27.88 -6.00 8.71
C ILE A 197 28.15 -5.19 7.43
N ILE A 198 28.18 -3.87 7.60
CA ILE A 198 28.43 -2.93 6.49
C ILE A 198 29.89 -3.00 6.11
N SER A 199 30.18 -3.13 4.82
CA SER A 199 31.52 -3.07 4.25
C SER A 199 31.82 -1.67 3.68
N ALA A 200 33.00 -1.48 3.15
CA ALA A 200 33.42 -0.23 2.53
C ALA A 200 34.55 -0.46 1.52
N PRO A 201 34.84 0.50 0.63
CA PRO A 201 36.02 0.48 -0.22
C PRO A 201 37.29 0.38 0.60
N SER A 202 38.40 -0.09 -0.03
CA SER A 202 39.67 -0.35 0.64
C SER A 202 40.36 0.88 1.28
N ASN A 203 39.97 2.08 0.83
CA ASN A 203 40.46 3.37 1.36
C ASN A 203 39.65 3.88 2.56
N VAL A 204 38.69 3.12 3.07
CA VAL A 204 37.83 3.46 4.19
C VAL A 204 38.07 2.53 5.37
N VAL A 205 38.22 3.07 6.55
CA VAL A 205 38.34 2.28 7.78
C VAL A 205 36.98 2.05 8.40
N VAL A 206 36.57 0.78 8.44
CA VAL A 206 35.29 0.37 9.05
C VAL A 206 35.50 -0.03 10.50
N GLN A 207 34.68 0.47 11.41
CA GLN A 207 34.72 0.18 12.85
C GLN A 207 33.35 -0.30 13.33
N ASN A 208 33.34 -1.20 14.32
CA ASN A 208 32.12 -1.74 14.94
C ASN A 208 31.09 -2.26 13.94
N GLY A 209 31.53 -3.03 12.91
CA GLY A 209 30.65 -3.58 11.90
C GLY A 209 29.98 -2.56 10.99
N GLY A 210 30.58 -1.37 10.83
CA GLY A 210 30.03 -0.28 10.01
C GLY A 210 29.27 0.79 10.78
N GLN A 211 29.17 0.66 12.11
CA GLN A 211 28.57 1.71 12.92
C GLN A 211 29.37 3.04 12.81
N TYR A 212 30.68 2.94 12.69
CA TYR A 212 31.55 4.07 12.39
C TYR A 212 32.41 3.76 11.18
N VAL A 213 32.62 4.77 10.35
CA VAL A 213 33.56 4.71 9.23
C VAL A 213 34.44 5.95 9.21
N VAL A 214 35.71 5.79 8.82
CA VAL A 214 36.62 6.91 8.65
C VAL A 214 36.93 7.05 7.16
N TYR A 215 36.49 8.18 6.60
CA TYR A 215 36.70 8.54 5.21
C TYR A 215 37.35 9.90 5.09
N ASN A 216 38.45 9.99 4.38
CA ASN A 216 39.24 11.23 4.22
C ASN A 216 39.61 11.91 5.57
N GLY A 217 39.87 11.14 6.61
CA GLY A 217 40.24 11.65 7.93
C GLY A 217 39.07 12.13 8.79
N GLN A 218 37.83 12.11 8.28
CA GLN A 218 36.60 12.39 9.03
C GLN A 218 35.92 11.09 9.46
N THR A 219 35.51 11.04 10.74
CA THR A 219 34.69 9.93 11.25
C THR A 219 33.24 10.23 11.00
N TYR A 220 32.50 9.19 10.58
CA TYR A 220 31.04 9.23 10.36
C TYR A 220 30.41 8.13 11.18
N GLU A 221 29.20 8.40 11.72
CA GLU A 221 28.37 7.44 12.47
C GLU A 221 27.15 7.08 11.64
N PHE A 222 26.85 5.78 11.55
CA PHE A 222 25.65 5.28 10.88
C PHE A 222 24.39 5.78 11.57
N ASN A 223 23.46 6.34 10.81
CA ASN A 223 22.20 6.83 11.30
C ASN A 223 21.22 5.66 11.53
N LYS A 224 21.02 5.28 12.78
CA LYS A 224 20.16 4.16 13.21
C LYS A 224 18.68 4.34 12.88
N ASN A 225 18.26 5.57 12.52
CA ASN A 225 16.89 5.87 12.13
C ASN A 225 16.65 5.67 10.63
N MET A 226 17.67 5.23 9.88
CA MET A 226 17.52 4.92 8.45
C MET A 226 16.77 3.62 8.26
N THR A 227 15.84 3.63 7.32
CA THR A 227 15.23 2.44 6.74
C THR A 227 15.34 2.48 5.22
N SER A 228 15.54 1.31 4.63
CA SER A 228 15.69 1.16 3.18
C SER A 228 14.64 0.21 2.64
N ILE A 229 13.99 0.61 1.56
CA ILE A 229 13.01 -0.20 0.83
C ILE A 229 13.42 -0.23 -0.64
N LEU A 230 13.64 -1.42 -1.19
CA LEU A 230 13.91 -1.57 -2.62
C LEU A 230 12.59 -1.69 -3.39
N CYS A 231 12.27 -0.68 -4.19
CA CYS A 231 11.16 -0.69 -5.12
C CYS A 231 11.64 -1.19 -6.48
N MET A 232 10.94 -2.17 -7.04
CA MET A 232 11.27 -2.82 -8.29
C MET A 232 10.08 -2.77 -9.24
N GLY A 233 10.29 -2.34 -10.49
CA GLY A 233 9.35 -2.51 -11.59
C GLY A 233 9.75 -3.71 -12.42
N ILE A 234 8.88 -4.71 -12.52
CA ILE A 234 9.14 -5.96 -13.22
C ILE A 234 8.49 -5.91 -14.60
N ASP A 235 9.20 -6.30 -15.63
CA ASP A 235 8.72 -6.31 -17.03
C ASP A 235 7.79 -7.50 -17.33
N LYS A 236 6.87 -7.78 -16.43
CA LYS A 236 5.81 -8.78 -16.55
C LYS A 236 4.45 -8.13 -16.42
N SER A 237 3.45 -8.71 -17.08
CA SER A 237 2.05 -8.29 -16.94
C SER A 237 1.35 -8.94 -15.72
N SER A 238 1.96 -9.93 -15.09
CA SER A 238 1.39 -10.59 -13.89
C SER A 238 2.43 -11.42 -13.17
N PHE A 239 2.35 -11.48 -11.85
CA PHE A 239 3.09 -12.43 -11.01
C PHE A 239 2.52 -13.85 -11.09
N ASP A 240 1.31 -14.03 -11.62
CA ASP A 240 0.72 -15.35 -11.83
C ASP A 240 1.35 -16.03 -13.05
N GLY A 241 1.57 -17.35 -12.95
CA GLY A 241 2.15 -18.12 -14.05
C GLY A 241 3.66 -17.96 -14.18
N ALA A 242 4.39 -17.85 -13.06
CA ALA A 242 5.84 -17.91 -13.07
C ALA A 242 6.32 -19.17 -13.81
N SER A 243 7.28 -19.01 -14.71
CA SER A 243 7.91 -20.14 -15.43
C SER A 243 8.82 -20.91 -14.47
N ASP A 244 8.78 -22.24 -14.55
CA ASP A 244 9.78 -23.10 -13.90
C ASP A 244 11.15 -22.97 -14.57
N ILE A 245 11.23 -22.29 -15.71
CA ILE A 245 12.49 -22.04 -16.45
C ILE A 245 13.09 -20.74 -15.92
N LYS A 246 14.24 -20.85 -15.29
CA LYS A 246 15.00 -19.68 -14.82
C LYS A 246 15.46 -18.83 -15.99
N GLY A 247 15.36 -17.50 -15.82
CA GLY A 247 15.61 -16.52 -16.86
C GLY A 247 14.36 -16.08 -17.63
N GLU A 248 13.22 -16.81 -17.50
CA GLU A 248 11.94 -16.42 -18.12
C GLU A 248 10.99 -15.68 -17.16
N ASN A 249 11.40 -15.47 -15.91
CA ASN A 249 10.58 -14.91 -14.86
C ASN A 249 10.53 -13.37 -14.84
N GLY A 250 10.96 -12.73 -15.93
CA GLY A 250 11.05 -11.27 -16.03
C GLY A 250 12.36 -10.71 -15.47
N GLN A 251 12.54 -9.42 -15.63
CA GLN A 251 13.69 -8.66 -15.17
C GLN A 251 13.23 -7.45 -14.35
N ALA A 252 14.08 -7.01 -13.43
CA ALA A 252 13.84 -5.77 -12.69
C ALA A 252 14.30 -4.57 -13.54
N ASP A 253 13.39 -4.03 -14.35
CA ASP A 253 13.67 -2.93 -15.29
C ASP A 253 13.75 -1.56 -14.63
N VAL A 254 13.12 -1.41 -13.48
CA VAL A 254 13.18 -0.23 -12.63
C VAL A 254 13.65 -0.65 -11.25
N LEU A 255 14.66 0.02 -10.75
CA LEU A 255 15.24 -0.21 -9.43
C LEU A 255 15.40 1.14 -8.72
N ILE A 256 14.62 1.36 -7.66
CA ILE A 256 14.67 2.56 -6.84
C ILE A 256 14.87 2.15 -5.39
N LEU A 257 16.01 2.51 -4.81
CA LEU A 257 16.26 2.33 -3.39
C LEU A 257 15.74 3.56 -2.63
N VAL A 258 14.66 3.37 -1.89
CA VAL A 258 14.06 4.38 -1.02
C VAL A 258 14.78 4.35 0.31
N ALA A 259 15.57 5.37 0.62
CA ALA A 259 16.30 5.54 1.88
C ALA A 259 15.66 6.68 2.68
N MET A 260 15.03 6.35 3.82
CA MET A 260 14.29 7.29 4.64
C MET A 260 14.88 7.40 6.06
N ASP A 261 15.18 8.63 6.49
CA ASP A 261 15.43 8.95 7.89
C ASP A 261 14.08 9.13 8.61
N THR A 262 13.68 8.13 9.39
CA THR A 262 12.41 8.14 10.12
C THR A 262 12.34 9.17 11.23
N SER A 263 13.47 9.79 11.61
CA SER A 263 13.51 10.86 12.61
C SER A 263 13.24 12.25 12.03
N THR A 264 13.51 12.45 10.73
CA THR A 264 13.34 13.75 10.05
C THR A 264 12.29 13.72 8.95
N GLY A 265 11.98 12.53 8.41
CA GLY A 265 11.14 12.35 7.23
C GLY A 265 11.89 12.62 5.91
N GLU A 266 13.18 12.95 5.95
CA GLU A 266 14.00 13.10 4.75
C GLU A 266 14.12 11.75 4.03
N THR A 267 13.83 11.75 2.73
CA THR A 267 13.78 10.55 1.91
C THR A 267 14.55 10.74 0.62
N LYS A 268 15.55 9.92 0.38
CA LYS A 268 16.25 9.85 -0.90
C LYS A 268 15.73 8.68 -1.73
N LEU A 269 15.38 8.96 -2.97
CA LEU A 269 15.03 7.98 -3.98
C LEU A 269 16.26 7.78 -4.85
N ILE A 270 16.98 6.68 -4.65
CA ILE A 270 18.22 6.41 -5.35
C ILE A 270 17.90 5.50 -6.53
N ASN A 271 17.92 6.07 -7.74
CA ASN A 271 17.69 5.32 -8.95
C ASN A 271 18.95 4.53 -9.34
N ILE A 272 18.79 3.23 -9.57
CA ILE A 272 19.83 2.30 -9.95
C ILE A 272 19.55 1.89 -11.40
N SER A 273 20.50 2.12 -12.31
CA SER A 273 20.34 1.67 -13.70
C SER A 273 20.19 0.15 -13.75
N ARG A 274 19.24 -0.35 -14.52
CA ARG A 274 19.06 -1.79 -14.75
C ARG A 274 20.32 -2.45 -15.33
N ASP A 275 21.12 -1.68 -16.06
CA ASP A 275 22.34 -2.12 -16.75
C ASP A 275 23.58 -2.07 -15.85
N THR A 276 23.41 -1.77 -14.54
CA THR A 276 24.53 -1.69 -13.57
C THR A 276 25.23 -3.02 -13.45
N MET A 277 26.53 -3.03 -13.74
CA MET A 277 27.40 -4.20 -13.61
C MET A 277 27.76 -4.40 -12.13
N THR A 278 27.25 -5.46 -11.52
CA THR A 278 27.48 -5.80 -10.11
C THR A 278 27.61 -7.30 -9.92
N ASP A 279 27.92 -7.72 -8.70
CA ASP A 279 28.05 -9.13 -8.33
C ASP A 279 26.67 -9.76 -8.15
N VAL A 280 26.23 -10.52 -9.15
CA VAL A 280 24.94 -11.20 -9.20
C VAL A 280 25.11 -12.67 -8.86
N ALA A 281 24.29 -13.19 -7.96
CA ALA A 281 24.26 -14.61 -7.64
C ALA A 281 23.44 -15.37 -8.69
N VAL A 282 24.08 -16.35 -9.32
CA VAL A 282 23.48 -17.24 -10.32
C VAL A 282 22.99 -18.51 -9.64
N TYR A 283 21.80 -18.95 -10.01
CA TYR A 283 21.19 -20.16 -9.48
C TYR A 283 20.83 -21.13 -10.62
N SER A 284 21.00 -22.43 -10.36
CA SER A 284 20.59 -23.48 -11.29
C SER A 284 19.06 -23.51 -11.45
N ALA A 285 18.56 -24.22 -12.47
CA ALA A 285 17.13 -24.48 -12.66
C ALA A 285 16.46 -25.11 -11.42
N SER A 286 17.21 -25.88 -10.64
CA SER A 286 16.73 -26.49 -9.37
C SER A 286 16.80 -25.56 -8.17
N GLY A 287 17.20 -24.28 -8.33
CA GLY A 287 17.28 -23.30 -7.23
C GLY A 287 18.54 -23.37 -6.38
N TYR A 288 19.55 -24.17 -6.76
CA TYR A 288 20.81 -24.21 -6.05
C TYR A 288 21.74 -23.09 -6.52
N TYR A 289 22.41 -22.42 -5.57
CA TYR A 289 23.47 -21.47 -5.87
C TYR A 289 24.59 -22.15 -6.69
N VAL A 290 24.99 -21.50 -7.78
CA VAL A 290 26.06 -21.95 -8.64
C VAL A 290 27.34 -21.13 -8.40
N GLU A 291 27.22 -19.82 -8.66
CA GLU A 291 28.38 -18.90 -8.54
C GLU A 291 27.88 -17.45 -8.43
N THR A 292 28.80 -16.53 -8.21
CA THR A 292 28.56 -15.08 -8.30
C THR A 292 29.36 -14.54 -9.46
N VAL A 293 28.68 -13.87 -10.39
CA VAL A 293 29.29 -13.32 -11.61
C VAL A 293 29.03 -11.82 -11.72
N LYS A 294 29.88 -11.14 -12.48
CA LYS A 294 29.70 -9.72 -12.78
C LYS A 294 28.72 -9.58 -13.96
N GLU A 295 27.49 -9.20 -13.67
CA GLU A 295 26.42 -9.06 -14.66
C GLU A 295 25.56 -7.83 -14.40
N GLN A 296 24.66 -7.53 -15.35
CA GLN A 296 23.66 -6.47 -15.17
C GLN A 296 22.73 -6.80 -13.99
N ILE A 297 22.51 -5.83 -13.13
CA ILE A 297 21.73 -6.01 -11.88
C ILE A 297 20.30 -6.48 -12.12
N CYS A 298 19.66 -6.12 -13.24
CA CYS A 298 18.32 -6.55 -13.61
C CYS A 298 18.18 -8.07 -13.73
N LEU A 299 19.28 -8.78 -14.08
CA LEU A 299 19.30 -10.23 -14.24
C LEU A 299 19.22 -10.97 -12.91
N SER A 300 19.55 -10.30 -11.79
CA SER A 300 19.42 -10.89 -10.45
C SER A 300 18.02 -11.39 -10.16
N TYR A 301 16.98 -10.68 -10.67
CA TYR A 301 15.60 -11.08 -10.56
C TYR A 301 15.29 -12.35 -11.37
N ALA A 302 15.81 -12.44 -12.59
CA ALA A 302 15.55 -13.54 -13.51
C ALA A 302 16.04 -14.91 -12.98
N TYR A 303 17.06 -14.92 -12.13
CA TYR A 303 17.60 -16.14 -11.53
C TYR A 303 16.77 -16.70 -10.37
N GLY A 304 15.69 -16.04 -9.97
CA GLY A 304 14.75 -16.50 -8.93
C GLY A 304 13.54 -17.24 -9.49
N ASP A 305 12.48 -17.26 -8.70
CA ASP A 305 11.18 -17.89 -8.98
C ASP A 305 10.16 -16.93 -9.65
N GLY A 306 10.56 -15.70 -9.92
CA GLY A 306 9.66 -14.64 -10.37
C GLY A 306 8.81 -14.04 -9.26
N LYS A 307 9.07 -14.38 -8.01
CA LYS A 307 8.37 -13.91 -6.78
C LYS A 307 9.39 -13.60 -5.68
N GLU A 308 9.21 -14.22 -4.51
CA GLU A 308 9.99 -13.89 -3.30
C GLU A 308 11.50 -14.14 -3.47
N SER A 309 11.90 -15.28 -4.08
CA SER A 309 13.34 -15.55 -4.24
C SER A 309 13.97 -14.62 -5.28
N SER A 310 13.25 -14.23 -6.32
CA SER A 310 13.69 -13.21 -7.29
C SER A 310 13.88 -11.85 -6.62
N CYS A 311 12.94 -11.43 -5.80
CA CYS A 311 13.06 -10.21 -5.02
C CYS A 311 14.25 -10.25 -4.07
N ALA A 312 14.44 -11.36 -3.33
CA ALA A 312 15.56 -11.54 -2.39
C ALA A 312 16.92 -11.54 -3.10
N ASN A 313 17.02 -12.14 -4.28
CA ASN A 313 18.24 -12.11 -5.10
C ASN A 313 18.59 -10.68 -5.51
N THR A 314 17.59 -9.90 -5.93
CA THR A 314 17.78 -8.51 -6.33
C THR A 314 18.15 -7.63 -5.14
N VAL A 315 17.52 -7.82 -3.97
CA VAL A 315 17.92 -7.16 -2.72
C VAL A 315 19.40 -7.45 -2.43
N THR A 316 19.81 -8.71 -2.49
CA THR A 316 21.21 -9.11 -2.24
C THR A 316 22.17 -8.45 -3.23
N ALA A 317 21.82 -8.34 -4.51
CA ALA A 317 22.64 -7.67 -5.51
C ALA A 317 22.79 -6.17 -5.24
N VAL A 318 21.70 -5.51 -4.81
CA VAL A 318 21.72 -4.09 -4.42
C VAL A 318 22.48 -3.88 -3.12
N GLU A 319 22.31 -4.75 -2.11
CA GLU A 319 23.11 -4.69 -0.86
C GLU A 319 24.61 -4.78 -1.17
N ARG A 320 25.03 -5.72 -2.01
CA ARG A 320 26.46 -5.84 -2.44
C ARG A 320 26.96 -4.58 -3.12
N LEU A 321 26.14 -3.99 -4.02
CA LEU A 321 26.47 -2.73 -4.70
C LEU A 321 26.66 -1.58 -3.70
N PHE A 322 25.86 -1.55 -2.64
CA PHE A 322 25.86 -0.51 -1.59
C PHE A 322 26.68 -0.91 -0.36
N TYR A 323 27.69 -1.76 -0.51
CA TYR A 323 28.59 -2.17 0.58
C TYR A 323 27.87 -2.78 1.78
N ASN A 324 26.84 -3.58 1.52
CA ASN A 324 26.00 -4.25 2.50
C ASN A 324 25.18 -3.30 3.42
N ILE A 325 24.86 -2.10 2.95
CA ILE A 325 23.84 -1.27 3.61
C ILE A 325 22.53 -2.09 3.70
N PRO A 326 21.92 -2.18 4.89
CA PRO A 326 20.71 -2.98 5.08
C PRO A 326 19.55 -2.52 4.22
N ILE A 327 18.88 -3.45 3.53
CA ILE A 327 17.61 -3.23 2.84
C ILE A 327 16.50 -3.94 3.61
N ASN A 328 15.74 -3.19 4.39
CA ASN A 328 14.80 -3.72 5.39
C ASN A 328 13.52 -4.29 4.77
N SER A 329 13.19 -3.87 3.54
CA SER A 329 12.03 -4.37 2.81
C SER A 329 12.19 -4.20 1.31
N TYR A 330 11.33 -4.90 0.57
CA TYR A 330 11.20 -4.73 -0.86
C TYR A 330 9.73 -4.64 -1.28
N PHE A 331 9.50 -4.01 -2.42
CA PHE A 331 8.21 -3.91 -3.09
C PHE A 331 8.42 -4.03 -4.59
N ALA A 332 8.05 -5.17 -5.16
CA ALA A 332 8.09 -5.42 -6.59
C ALA A 332 6.67 -5.24 -7.17
N LEU A 333 6.55 -4.48 -8.23
CA LEU A 333 5.31 -4.17 -8.91
C LEU A 333 5.40 -4.61 -10.38
N ASP A 334 4.39 -5.29 -10.88
CA ASP A 334 4.25 -5.57 -12.31
C ASP A 334 3.73 -4.36 -13.10
N LEU A 335 3.64 -4.49 -14.41
CA LEU A 335 3.27 -3.39 -15.29
C LEU A 335 1.84 -2.89 -15.05
N ASP A 336 0.90 -3.80 -14.81
CA ASP A 336 -0.52 -3.49 -14.61
C ASP A 336 -0.76 -2.80 -13.26
N GLY A 337 0.14 -3.01 -12.31
CA GLY A 337 0.07 -2.43 -10.97
C GLY A 337 0.19 -0.91 -10.92
N ILE A 338 0.86 -0.29 -11.88
CA ILE A 338 0.96 1.18 -11.96
C ILE A 338 -0.43 1.78 -12.17
N SER A 339 -1.18 1.26 -13.14
CA SER A 339 -2.54 1.70 -13.41
C SER A 339 -3.46 1.44 -12.22
N ALA A 340 -3.37 0.26 -11.61
CA ALA A 340 -4.20 -0.12 -10.46
C ALA A 340 -3.96 0.79 -9.23
N LEU A 341 -2.70 1.09 -8.91
CA LEU A 341 -2.36 2.00 -7.80
C LEU A 341 -2.79 3.43 -8.09
N ASN A 342 -2.59 3.90 -9.33
CA ASN A 342 -3.03 5.22 -9.77
C ASN A 342 -4.54 5.39 -9.61
N ASP A 343 -5.32 4.41 -10.05
CA ASP A 343 -6.78 4.45 -9.98
C ASP A 343 -7.30 4.30 -8.54
N ALA A 344 -6.56 3.59 -7.69
CA ALA A 344 -6.90 3.46 -6.27
C ALA A 344 -6.82 4.79 -5.51
N VAL A 345 -6.03 5.75 -5.99
CA VAL A 345 -6.02 7.14 -5.46
C VAL A 345 -6.94 8.08 -6.23
N GLY A 346 -7.69 7.57 -7.23
CA GLY A 346 -8.60 8.38 -8.06
C GLY A 346 -7.89 9.19 -9.12
N GLY A 347 -6.74 8.71 -9.61
CA GLY A 347 -5.90 9.41 -10.59
C GLY A 347 -4.90 10.39 -9.97
N VAL A 348 -3.92 10.79 -10.77
CA VAL A 348 -2.84 11.69 -10.35
C VAL A 348 -2.70 12.86 -11.32
N ASP A 349 -2.64 14.07 -10.79
CA ASP A 349 -2.41 15.29 -11.58
C ASP A 349 -0.92 15.55 -11.76
N VAL A 350 -0.48 15.66 -13.00
CA VAL A 350 0.92 15.95 -13.35
C VAL A 350 1.04 17.10 -14.35
N VAL A 351 2.18 17.78 -14.31
CA VAL A 351 2.61 18.67 -15.39
C VAL A 351 3.72 17.98 -16.16
N SER A 352 3.52 17.75 -17.46
CA SER A 352 4.52 17.03 -18.24
C SER A 352 5.82 17.85 -18.36
N PRO A 353 6.98 17.28 -17.99
CA PRO A 353 8.27 17.97 -18.08
C PRO A 353 8.87 17.95 -19.50
N GLU A 354 8.24 17.20 -20.42
CA GLU A 354 8.67 17.10 -21.82
C GLU A 354 7.50 16.77 -22.75
N THR A 355 7.71 16.93 -24.04
CA THR A 355 6.78 16.42 -25.05
C THR A 355 7.12 14.98 -25.41
N ILE A 356 6.19 14.04 -25.15
CA ILE A 356 6.32 12.62 -25.47
C ILE A 356 4.94 12.00 -25.77
N GLY A 357 4.76 11.38 -26.94
CA GLY A 357 3.46 10.87 -27.37
C GLY A 357 2.38 11.96 -27.31
N ASP A 358 1.31 11.70 -26.59
CA ASP A 358 0.18 12.63 -26.41
C ASP A 358 0.42 13.67 -25.31
N PHE A 359 1.50 13.58 -24.55
CA PHE A 359 1.84 14.51 -23.47
C PHE A 359 2.73 15.62 -23.99
N LYS A 360 2.33 16.89 -23.77
CA LYS A 360 3.09 18.07 -24.18
C LYS A 360 3.74 18.75 -22.99
N GLU A 361 4.97 19.21 -23.19
CA GLU A 361 5.73 19.92 -22.18
C GLU A 361 4.95 21.12 -21.62
N GLY A 362 4.89 21.22 -20.29
CA GLY A 362 4.24 22.31 -19.58
C GLY A 362 2.72 22.18 -19.48
N GLU A 363 2.08 21.21 -20.14
CA GLU A 363 0.64 20.97 -20.02
C GLU A 363 0.32 20.07 -18.81
N SER A 364 -0.85 20.31 -18.19
CA SER A 364 -1.35 19.53 -17.05
C SER A 364 -2.24 18.39 -17.52
N TYR A 365 -2.07 17.22 -16.92
CA TYR A 365 -2.83 16.01 -17.23
C TYR A 365 -3.32 15.37 -15.95
N HIS A 366 -4.57 14.93 -15.93
CA HIS A 366 -5.09 14.00 -14.95
C HIS A 366 -4.90 12.59 -15.48
N LEU A 367 -4.01 11.84 -14.85
CA LEU A 367 -3.66 10.48 -15.30
C LEU A 367 -4.59 9.46 -14.65
N GLU A 368 -5.31 8.69 -15.48
CA GLU A 368 -6.17 7.57 -15.07
C GLU A 368 -5.79 6.33 -15.88
N GLY A 369 -5.92 5.14 -15.26
CA GLY A 369 -5.71 3.85 -15.91
C GLY A 369 -4.39 3.76 -16.66
N GLN A 370 -4.46 3.28 -17.90
CA GLN A 370 -3.32 3.06 -18.78
C GLN A 370 -2.50 4.33 -19.09
N ASN A 371 -3.11 5.53 -18.96
CA ASN A 371 -2.37 6.78 -19.20
C ASN A 371 -1.27 7.00 -18.16
N ALA A 372 -1.47 6.58 -16.91
CA ALA A 372 -0.45 6.65 -15.87
C ALA A 372 0.77 5.79 -16.23
N GLU A 373 0.53 4.54 -16.63
CA GLU A 373 1.58 3.64 -17.10
C GLU A 373 2.29 4.21 -18.33
N THR A 374 1.53 4.66 -19.34
CA THR A 374 2.07 5.27 -20.56
C THR A 374 2.95 6.48 -20.22
N PHE A 375 2.52 7.35 -19.33
CA PHE A 375 3.28 8.53 -18.92
C PHE A 375 4.65 8.17 -18.32
N VAL A 376 4.73 7.19 -17.43
CA VAL A 376 5.99 6.83 -16.75
C VAL A 376 6.91 5.93 -17.59
N ARG A 377 6.36 5.19 -18.59
CA ARG A 377 7.10 4.21 -19.39
C ARG A 377 7.56 4.73 -20.74
N SER A 378 6.84 5.69 -21.36
CA SER A 378 7.16 6.19 -22.69
C SER A 378 8.63 6.61 -22.80
N ARG A 379 9.25 6.29 -23.92
CA ARG A 379 10.64 6.59 -24.20
C ARG A 379 10.81 6.94 -25.68
N ASP A 380 11.44 8.06 -25.94
CA ASP A 380 11.91 8.40 -27.27
C ASP A 380 13.22 7.66 -27.54
N MET A 381 13.15 6.60 -28.36
CA MET A 381 14.31 5.75 -28.64
C MET A 381 15.37 6.43 -29.49
N GLU A 382 15.05 7.57 -30.11
CA GLU A 382 15.98 8.32 -30.97
C GLU A 382 16.74 9.41 -30.20
N SER A 383 16.27 9.76 -29.00
CA SER A 383 16.87 10.83 -28.19
C SER A 383 18.01 10.31 -27.31
N ILE A 384 19.15 11.02 -27.32
CA ILE A 384 20.33 10.71 -26.49
C ILE A 384 20.01 10.87 -25.00
N ASP A 385 19.12 11.79 -24.65
CA ASP A 385 18.71 12.12 -23.27
C ASP A 385 17.42 11.42 -22.83
N ALA A 386 16.92 10.47 -23.62
CA ALA A 386 15.67 9.73 -23.36
C ALA A 386 15.58 9.15 -21.94
N ASN A 387 16.69 8.65 -21.41
CA ASN A 387 16.74 8.08 -20.08
C ASN A 387 16.57 9.11 -18.97
N SER A 388 17.25 10.26 -19.13
CA SER A 388 17.17 11.38 -18.18
C SER A 388 15.76 11.98 -18.16
N LYS A 389 15.16 12.17 -19.33
CA LYS A 389 13.78 12.68 -19.45
C LYS A 389 12.75 11.73 -18.86
N ARG A 390 12.89 10.40 -19.12
CA ARG A 390 12.03 9.40 -18.48
C ARG A 390 12.14 9.46 -16.95
N MET A 391 13.33 9.61 -16.39
CA MET A 391 13.52 9.76 -14.95
C MET A 391 12.82 11.01 -14.41
N GLN A 392 12.88 12.15 -15.10
CA GLN A 392 12.16 13.36 -14.70
C GLN A 392 10.65 13.14 -14.68
N ARG A 393 10.07 12.45 -15.67
CA ARG A 393 8.64 12.13 -15.68
C ARG A 393 8.28 11.19 -14.52
N GLN A 394 9.10 10.16 -14.26
CA GLN A 394 8.91 9.26 -13.13
C GLN A 394 8.94 10.01 -11.79
N GLN A 395 9.86 10.97 -11.64
CA GLN A 395 9.92 11.83 -10.47
C GLN A 395 8.66 12.67 -10.31
N VAL A 396 8.25 13.39 -11.36
CA VAL A 396 7.04 14.22 -11.36
C VAL A 396 5.81 13.39 -10.99
N TYR A 397 5.66 12.21 -11.59
CA TYR A 397 4.56 11.29 -11.26
C TYR A 397 4.60 10.83 -9.81
N LEU A 398 5.76 10.38 -9.33
CA LEU A 398 5.91 9.86 -7.98
C LEU A 398 5.68 10.93 -6.91
N ASP A 399 6.19 12.16 -7.12
CA ASP A 399 5.93 13.31 -6.24
C ASP A 399 4.43 13.62 -6.17
N SER A 400 3.76 13.68 -7.31
CA SER A 400 2.31 13.94 -7.38
C SER A 400 1.49 12.80 -6.74
N PHE A 401 1.85 11.55 -7.02
CA PHE A 401 1.21 10.37 -6.41
C PHE A 401 1.35 10.41 -4.88
N MET A 402 2.56 10.61 -4.36
CA MET A 402 2.80 10.66 -2.91
C MET A 402 2.09 11.82 -2.23
N ASN A 403 2.01 12.99 -2.87
CA ASN A 403 1.23 14.13 -2.38
C ASN A 403 -0.27 13.81 -2.32
N THR A 404 -0.80 13.11 -3.32
CA THR A 404 -2.19 12.65 -3.38
C THR A 404 -2.46 11.65 -2.24
N VAL A 405 -1.58 10.65 -2.07
CA VAL A 405 -1.65 9.67 -0.96
C VAL A 405 -1.61 10.38 0.40
N LEU A 406 -0.71 11.35 0.57
CA LEU A 406 -0.62 12.11 1.82
C LEU A 406 -1.89 12.90 2.11
N ALA A 407 -2.43 13.60 1.10
CA ALA A 407 -3.66 14.38 1.25
C ALA A 407 -4.85 13.48 1.62
N GLN A 408 -4.97 12.32 0.99
CA GLN A 408 -6.00 11.35 1.31
C GLN A 408 -5.80 10.73 2.70
N THR A 409 -4.56 10.36 3.07
CA THR A 409 -4.25 9.79 4.38
C THR A 409 -4.56 10.74 5.54
N LYS A 410 -4.42 12.06 5.33
CA LYS A 410 -4.83 13.08 6.34
C LYS A 410 -6.34 13.07 6.58
N ASN A 411 -7.13 12.75 5.55
CA ASN A 411 -8.59 12.67 5.65
C ASN A 411 -9.07 11.29 6.08
N ASP A 412 -8.39 10.24 5.63
CA ASP A 412 -8.68 8.84 5.96
C ASP A 412 -7.38 8.08 6.21
N ILE A 413 -7.09 7.82 7.47
CA ILE A 413 -5.87 7.13 7.93
C ILE A 413 -5.78 5.69 7.40
N THR A 414 -6.85 5.12 6.86
CA THR A 414 -6.86 3.78 6.27
C THR A 414 -6.36 3.75 4.83
N THR A 415 -6.19 4.91 4.18
CA THR A 415 -5.72 5.03 2.79
C THR A 415 -4.47 4.19 2.47
N PRO A 416 -3.37 4.24 3.25
CA PRO A 416 -2.17 3.45 2.92
C PRO A 416 -2.41 1.93 2.96
N VAL A 417 -3.26 1.48 3.89
CA VAL A 417 -3.64 0.05 3.97
C VAL A 417 -4.53 -0.34 2.78
N SER A 418 -5.42 0.54 2.35
CA SER A 418 -6.27 0.33 1.18
C SER A 418 -5.44 0.25 -0.10
N LEU A 419 -4.43 1.12 -0.26
CA LEU A 419 -3.49 1.09 -1.38
C LEU A 419 -2.63 -0.18 -1.36
N PHE A 420 -2.13 -0.59 -0.19
CA PHE A 420 -1.41 -1.84 -0.04
C PHE A 420 -2.26 -3.04 -0.47
N ASN A 421 -3.52 -3.09 -0.07
CA ASN A 421 -4.45 -4.14 -0.49
C ASN A 421 -4.76 -4.08 -2.00
N ALA A 422 -4.89 -2.89 -2.58
CA ALA A 422 -5.11 -2.71 -4.01
C ALA A 422 -3.90 -3.17 -4.84
N SER A 423 -2.68 -3.00 -4.32
CA SER A 423 -1.46 -3.46 -5.00
C SER A 423 -1.24 -4.97 -4.91
N ALA A 424 -1.88 -5.68 -3.97
CA ALA A 424 -1.60 -7.07 -3.66
C ALA A 424 -1.67 -8.04 -4.88
N PRO A 425 -2.63 -7.91 -5.84
CA PRO A 425 -2.65 -8.76 -7.03
C PRO A 425 -1.49 -8.50 -8.01
N TYR A 426 -0.88 -7.33 -7.93
CA TYR A 426 0.11 -6.80 -8.87
C TYR A 426 1.51 -6.68 -8.25
N SER A 427 1.71 -7.17 -7.03
CA SER A 427 2.94 -6.97 -6.30
C SER A 427 3.44 -8.23 -5.61
N CYS A 428 4.78 -8.27 -5.45
CA CYS A 428 5.46 -9.20 -4.55
C CYS A 428 6.26 -8.39 -3.54
N THR A 429 5.98 -8.56 -2.23
CA THR A 429 6.57 -7.72 -1.19
C THR A 429 6.67 -8.44 0.15
N ASN A 430 7.66 -8.06 0.97
CA ASN A 430 7.74 -8.43 2.39
C ASN A 430 7.27 -7.29 3.31
N LEU A 431 6.67 -6.23 2.75
CA LEU A 431 5.91 -5.27 3.54
C LEU A 431 4.69 -5.97 4.14
N ASN A 432 4.37 -5.62 5.37
CA ASN A 432 3.21 -6.13 6.09
C ASN A 432 2.42 -4.97 6.71
N PRO A 433 1.21 -5.20 7.24
CA PRO A 433 0.41 -4.13 7.84
C PRO A 433 1.13 -3.34 8.94
N SER A 434 2.00 -3.98 9.72
CA SER A 434 2.77 -3.30 10.78
C SER A 434 3.76 -2.29 10.20
N LYS A 435 4.52 -2.70 9.17
CA LYS A 435 5.45 -1.82 8.43
C LYS A 435 4.70 -0.67 7.77
N ILE A 436 3.57 -0.95 7.12
CA ILE A 436 2.72 0.09 6.50
C ILE A 436 2.19 1.08 7.53
N CYS A 437 1.71 0.62 8.69
CA CYS A 437 1.26 1.52 9.77
C CYS A 437 2.40 2.43 10.27
N TYR A 438 3.60 1.88 10.43
CA TYR A 438 4.76 2.67 10.87
C TYR A 438 5.16 3.71 9.82
N LEU A 439 5.27 3.33 8.53
CA LEU A 439 5.58 4.25 7.43
C LEU A 439 4.53 5.35 7.29
N SER A 440 3.24 4.99 7.40
CA SER A 440 2.13 5.94 7.34
C SER A 440 2.18 6.94 8.50
N GLN A 441 2.48 6.46 9.71
CA GLN A 441 2.63 7.33 10.88
C GLN A 441 3.82 8.30 10.71
N ASN A 442 4.94 7.83 10.16
CA ASN A 442 6.09 8.71 9.84
C ASN A 442 5.73 9.77 8.81
N MET A 443 5.08 9.37 7.71
CA MET A 443 4.61 10.29 6.68
C MET A 443 3.69 11.38 7.25
N LEU A 444 2.76 11.03 8.13
CA LEU A 444 1.87 11.99 8.78
C LEU A 444 2.61 12.90 9.77
N SER A 445 3.55 12.35 10.56
CA SER A 445 4.30 13.08 11.59
C SER A 445 5.17 14.18 10.99
N HIS A 446 5.72 13.95 9.81
CA HIS A 446 6.59 14.89 9.10
C HIS A 446 5.86 15.70 8.01
N ASN A 447 4.50 15.64 8.00
CA ASN A 447 3.65 16.33 7.03
C ASN A 447 3.92 15.96 5.56
N GLY A 448 4.37 14.74 5.33
CA GLY A 448 4.80 14.19 4.05
C GLY A 448 6.22 13.64 4.11
N MET A 449 6.73 13.25 2.97
CA MET A 449 8.13 12.88 2.80
C MET A 449 8.81 14.02 2.03
N ASN A 450 9.92 14.55 2.57
CA ASN A 450 10.77 15.45 1.80
C ASN A 450 11.63 14.60 0.86
N MET A 451 11.11 14.35 -0.37
CA MET A 451 11.73 13.43 -1.31
C MET A 451 12.71 14.15 -2.22
N THR A 452 13.87 13.56 -2.39
CA THR A 452 14.86 13.96 -3.38
C THR A 452 15.25 12.74 -4.22
N MET A 453 15.27 12.89 -5.55
CA MET A 453 15.70 11.80 -6.43
C MET A 453 17.14 12.04 -6.88
N VAL A 454 17.94 11.01 -6.76
CA VAL A 454 19.33 10.97 -7.22
C VAL A 454 19.57 9.67 -7.97
N SER A 455 20.61 9.62 -8.78
CA SER A 455 21.03 8.37 -9.45
C SER A 455 22.36 7.88 -8.91
N VAL A 456 22.55 6.57 -8.92
CA VAL A 456 23.86 5.97 -8.73
C VAL A 456 24.83 6.59 -9.76
N PRO A 457 25.95 7.16 -9.31
CA PRO A 457 26.93 7.77 -10.21
C PRO A 457 27.69 6.74 -11.00
N GLY A 458 27.95 7.01 -12.28
CA GLY A 458 28.68 6.09 -13.16
C GLY A 458 28.56 6.49 -14.62
N GLU A 459 28.98 5.61 -15.50
CA GLU A 459 29.01 5.81 -16.92
C GLU A 459 28.47 4.61 -17.71
N LEU A 460 27.76 4.87 -18.80
CA LEU A 460 27.34 3.85 -19.74
C LEU A 460 28.50 3.52 -20.69
N LYS A 461 28.76 2.23 -20.90
CA LYS A 461 29.70 1.73 -21.89
C LYS A 461 28.99 0.75 -22.82
N LYS A 462 29.46 0.67 -24.04
CA LYS A 462 29.02 -0.37 -24.96
C LYS A 462 29.74 -1.66 -24.61
N GLY A 463 29.01 -2.64 -24.11
CA GLY A 463 29.49 -3.99 -23.93
C GLY A 463 29.53 -4.78 -25.24
N GLU A 464 29.86 -6.06 -25.17
CA GLU A 464 29.92 -6.94 -26.35
C GLU A 464 28.53 -7.18 -26.96
N VAL A 465 27.50 -7.31 -26.11
CA VAL A 465 26.12 -7.64 -26.51
C VAL A 465 25.16 -6.53 -26.14
N TYR A 466 25.28 -5.98 -24.95
CA TYR A 466 24.36 -4.98 -24.38
C TYR A 466 25.10 -3.74 -23.91
N THR A 467 24.34 -2.71 -23.55
CA THR A 467 24.88 -1.54 -22.85
C THR A 467 25.14 -1.92 -21.38
N GLU A 468 26.26 -1.53 -20.85
CA GLU A 468 26.71 -1.80 -19.48
C GLU A 468 26.89 -0.48 -18.73
N PHE A 469 26.46 -0.41 -17.48
CA PHE A 469 26.64 0.74 -16.62
C PHE A 469 27.70 0.43 -15.55
N TYR A 470 28.76 1.18 -15.55
CA TYR A 470 29.88 1.04 -14.60
C TYR A 470 29.81 2.15 -13.57
N VAL A 471 29.68 1.75 -12.31
CA VAL A 471 29.59 2.67 -11.17
C VAL A 471 30.92 3.35 -10.89
N ASN A 472 30.87 4.65 -10.58
CA ASN A 472 31.96 5.36 -9.96
C ASN A 472 31.96 5.08 -8.44
N GLU A 473 32.79 4.18 -7.98
CA GLU A 473 32.79 3.68 -6.59
C GLU A 473 33.05 4.79 -5.56
N ASP A 474 33.93 5.75 -5.86
CA ASP A 474 34.22 6.87 -4.94
C ASP A 474 33.02 7.80 -4.78
N GLU A 475 32.32 8.09 -5.87
CA GLU A 475 31.10 8.93 -5.82
C GLU A 475 29.91 8.17 -5.24
N LEU A 476 29.79 6.86 -5.51
CA LEU A 476 28.79 6.02 -4.87
C LEU A 476 29.01 6.01 -3.34
N TYR A 477 30.27 5.85 -2.90
CA TYR A 477 30.53 5.83 -1.47
C TYR A 477 30.25 7.17 -0.79
N LYS A 478 30.51 8.29 -1.46
CA LYS A 478 30.08 9.63 -0.99
C LYS A 478 28.56 9.73 -0.88
N LEU A 479 27.83 9.20 -1.88
CA LEU A 479 26.36 9.14 -1.83
C LEU A 479 25.88 8.30 -0.65
N ILE A 480 26.51 7.17 -0.36
CA ILE A 480 26.22 6.33 0.80
C ILE A 480 26.47 7.09 2.11
N LEU A 481 27.59 7.76 2.24
CA LEU A 481 27.91 8.56 3.42
C LEU A 481 26.88 9.68 3.64
N ASP A 482 26.55 10.42 2.58
CA ASP A 482 25.58 11.50 2.60
C ASP A 482 24.14 11.05 2.87
N THR A 483 23.84 9.77 2.64
CA THR A 483 22.51 9.20 2.84
C THR A 483 22.37 8.55 4.20
N TYR A 484 23.33 7.71 4.58
CA TYR A 484 23.19 6.78 5.71
C TYR A 484 24.02 7.17 6.93
N TYR A 485 24.91 8.14 6.83
CA TYR A 485 25.83 8.49 7.89
C TYR A 485 25.73 9.96 8.25
N LYS A 486 26.13 10.28 9.47
CA LYS A 486 26.26 11.66 9.96
C LYS A 486 27.71 11.90 10.41
N PRO A 487 28.30 13.10 10.17
CA PRO A 487 29.61 13.43 10.73
C PRO A 487 29.62 13.25 12.25
N TYR A 488 30.61 12.50 12.73
CA TYR A 488 30.80 12.26 14.16
C TYR A 488 31.90 13.17 14.69
N ASN A 489 31.55 14.01 15.64
CA ASN A 489 32.48 15.00 16.24
C ASN A 489 32.84 14.61 17.67
N GLY A 490 32.91 13.33 18.00
CA GLY A 490 33.48 12.78 19.21
C GLY A 490 32.92 13.30 20.52
#